data_1297a3ac72bf7db3ca65581891dbca67
#
_entry.id   1297a3ac72bf7db3ca65581891dbca67
#
_cell.length_a   1.000
_cell.length_b   1.000
_cell.length_c   1.000
_cell.angle_alpha   90.00
_cell.angle_beta   90.00
_cell.angle_gamma   90.00
#
_symmetry.space_group_name_H-M   'P 1'
#
loop_
_entity.id
_entity.type
_entity.pdbx_description
1 polymer ?
#
loop_
_entity_poly.entity_id
_entity_poly.type
_entity_poly.pdbx_seq_one_letter_code
_entity_poly.pdbx_strand_id
1 'polypeptide(L)'
;GLPFEAGANGGAGGAGGWLFGNGGAGGVGGAGGAGTTFGVAGGDGGTGGVGGHGGLIGVGGHGGDGGTGGTGGAVSLARAGTAGGAGGGPAGGIGGAGGVGGAGGAAGAVTTITHASFNDPHGVAVNPGGNIYVTNQGSNTVSVIDPVTNTVTGSITDGNGPSGVAVSPVTGLVFVTNFDSNTVSVIDPTTNTVTGSPITVGTAPTGVAVNPVTGEVYVTNFAGDTVSVIS
;
A
#
# COMPACT_ATOMS: atom_id res chain seq x y z
N GLY A 1 -10.18 12.86 -12.30
CA GLY A 1 -10.23 13.32 -10.89
C GLY A 1 -8.86 13.22 -10.26
N LEU A 2 -8.68 13.92 -9.16
CA LEU A 2 -7.48 13.74 -8.33
C LEU A 2 -7.49 12.34 -7.69
N PRO A 3 -6.36 11.82 -7.20
CA PRO A 3 -6.32 10.57 -6.46
C PRO A 3 -7.34 10.60 -5.31
N PHE A 4 -8.10 9.52 -5.13
CA PHE A 4 -9.14 9.33 -4.11
C PHE A 4 -10.44 10.14 -4.29
N GLU A 5 -10.51 11.04 -5.28
CA GLU A 5 -11.78 11.74 -5.52
C GLU A 5 -12.82 10.81 -6.14
N ALA A 6 -14.05 10.97 -5.67
CA ALA A 6 -15.21 10.35 -6.33
C ALA A 6 -15.40 10.96 -7.72
N GLY A 7 -15.91 10.17 -8.65
CA GLY A 7 -16.30 10.67 -9.97
C GLY A 7 -17.46 11.69 -9.85
N ALA A 8 -17.50 12.65 -10.75
CA ALA A 8 -18.58 13.60 -10.82
C ALA A 8 -19.91 12.91 -11.19
N ASN A 9 -21.01 13.38 -10.64
CA ASN A 9 -22.34 12.86 -11.00
C ASN A 9 -22.70 13.25 -12.44
N GLY A 10 -23.45 12.39 -13.11
CA GLY A 10 -24.00 12.66 -14.44
C GLY A 10 -25.02 13.80 -14.40
N GLY A 11 -25.04 14.61 -15.45
CA GLY A 11 -26.05 15.67 -15.61
C GLY A 11 -27.44 15.12 -15.85
N ALA A 12 -28.48 15.87 -15.45
CA ALA A 12 -29.87 15.51 -15.72
C ALA A 12 -30.16 15.52 -17.22
N GLY A 13 -31.03 14.62 -17.68
CA GLY A 13 -31.57 14.64 -19.02
C GLY A 13 -32.53 15.83 -19.25
N GLY A 14 -32.55 16.34 -20.46
CA GLY A 14 -33.48 17.41 -20.86
C GLY A 14 -34.94 16.95 -20.82
N ALA A 15 -35.86 17.85 -20.46
CA ALA A 15 -37.29 17.56 -20.52
C ALA A 15 -37.78 17.44 -21.98
N GLY A 16 -38.72 16.56 -22.20
CA GLY A 16 -39.46 16.51 -23.46
C GLY A 16 -40.36 17.73 -23.67
N GLY A 17 -40.81 17.96 -24.90
CA GLY A 17 -41.78 19.04 -25.20
C GLY A 17 -43.10 18.90 -24.39
N TRP A 18 -43.77 20.04 -24.15
CA TRP A 18 -44.91 20.10 -23.28
C TRP A 18 -46.06 19.13 -23.65
N LEU A 19 -46.41 19.02 -24.93
CA LEU A 19 -47.49 18.15 -25.37
C LEU A 19 -47.00 16.81 -25.90
N PHE A 20 -45.98 16.83 -26.73
CA PHE A 20 -45.34 15.66 -27.33
C PHE A 20 -43.84 15.71 -27.11
N GLY A 21 -43.25 14.57 -26.86
CA GLY A 21 -41.80 14.40 -26.80
C GLY A 21 -41.36 13.52 -25.64
N ASN A 22 -40.34 12.79 -25.89
CA ASN A 22 -39.67 11.98 -24.87
C ASN A 22 -38.65 12.82 -24.08
N GLY A 23 -38.49 12.55 -22.80
CA GLY A 23 -37.43 13.11 -22.00
C GLY A 23 -36.05 12.60 -22.47
N GLY A 24 -35.02 13.42 -22.36
CA GLY A 24 -33.66 13.06 -22.64
C GLY A 24 -33.10 12.09 -21.59
N ALA A 25 -32.14 11.25 -22.00
CA ALA A 25 -31.44 10.40 -21.05
C ALA A 25 -30.55 11.22 -20.10
N GLY A 26 -30.40 10.76 -18.86
CA GLY A 26 -29.44 11.32 -17.90
C GLY A 26 -28.03 11.06 -18.35
N GLY A 27 -27.10 11.93 -17.97
CA GLY A 27 -25.67 11.76 -18.24
C GLY A 27 -25.07 10.64 -17.41
N VAL A 28 -24.03 10.02 -17.95
CA VAL A 28 -23.24 8.98 -17.22
C VAL A 28 -22.44 9.65 -16.09
N GLY A 29 -22.33 8.99 -14.95
CA GLY A 29 -21.46 9.42 -13.87
C GLY A 29 -19.98 9.31 -14.25
N GLY A 30 -19.15 10.20 -13.73
CA GLY A 30 -17.69 10.20 -13.94
C GLY A 30 -17.03 9.02 -13.23
N ALA A 31 -15.90 8.57 -13.76
CA ALA A 31 -15.08 7.58 -13.09
C ALA A 31 -14.39 8.15 -11.86
N GLY A 32 -14.26 7.36 -10.81
CA GLY A 32 -13.49 7.71 -9.63
C GLY A 32 -11.99 7.80 -9.93
N GLY A 33 -11.27 8.60 -9.18
CA GLY A 33 -9.81 8.73 -9.27
C GLY A 33 -9.10 7.44 -8.88
N ALA A 34 -7.99 7.11 -9.56
CA ALA A 34 -7.18 5.96 -9.19
C ALA A 34 -6.40 6.21 -7.89
N GLY A 35 -6.22 5.18 -7.08
CA GLY A 35 -5.28 5.21 -5.97
C GLY A 35 -3.85 5.22 -6.51
N THR A 36 -3.05 6.20 -6.10
CA THR A 36 -1.69 6.43 -6.64
C THR A 36 -0.58 5.96 -5.72
N THR A 37 -0.90 5.69 -4.46
CA THR A 37 0.06 5.26 -3.45
C THR A 37 -0.23 3.85 -2.96
N PHE A 38 0.81 3.25 -2.38
CA PHE A 38 0.77 1.93 -1.77
C PHE A 38 -0.38 1.81 -0.75
N GLY A 39 -1.22 0.82 -0.93
CA GLY A 39 -2.30 0.52 0.03
C GLY A 39 -3.51 1.44 -0.05
N VAL A 40 -3.59 2.36 -1.00
CA VAL A 40 -4.68 3.32 -1.05
C VAL A 40 -5.76 2.93 -2.06
N ALA A 41 -7.01 2.96 -1.59
CA ALA A 41 -8.18 2.66 -2.42
C ALA A 41 -8.34 3.71 -3.55
N GLY A 42 -8.89 3.29 -4.67
CA GLY A 42 -9.40 4.22 -5.69
C GLY A 42 -10.66 4.95 -5.19
N GLY A 43 -10.93 6.11 -5.76
CA GLY A 43 -12.16 6.86 -5.50
C GLY A 43 -13.40 6.16 -6.05
N ASP A 44 -14.54 6.44 -5.49
CA ASP A 44 -15.82 5.88 -5.94
C ASP A 44 -16.25 6.47 -7.29
N GLY A 45 -16.97 5.71 -8.10
CA GLY A 45 -17.61 6.22 -9.32
C GLY A 45 -18.75 7.20 -8.98
N GLY A 46 -18.93 8.20 -9.82
CA GLY A 46 -20.06 9.13 -9.70
C GLY A 46 -21.38 8.46 -10.06
N THR A 47 -22.49 8.94 -9.47
CA THR A 47 -23.83 8.44 -9.83
C THR A 47 -24.24 8.89 -11.23
N GLY A 48 -25.04 8.09 -11.91
CA GLY A 48 -25.67 8.50 -13.16
C GLY A 48 -26.68 9.64 -12.92
N GLY A 49 -26.86 10.49 -13.93
CA GLY A 49 -27.86 11.57 -13.89
C GLY A 49 -29.28 11.03 -14.03
N VAL A 50 -30.25 11.77 -13.52
CA VAL A 50 -31.68 11.43 -13.70
C VAL A 50 -32.12 11.64 -15.15
N GLY A 51 -33.00 10.78 -15.66
CA GLY A 51 -33.64 10.99 -16.95
C GLY A 51 -34.58 12.20 -16.92
N GLY A 52 -34.75 12.87 -18.07
CA GLY A 52 -35.68 13.99 -18.21
C GLY A 52 -37.17 13.52 -18.25
N HIS A 53 -38.09 14.40 -17.89
CA HIS A 53 -39.52 14.13 -17.99
C HIS A 53 -39.98 14.06 -19.45
N GLY A 54 -40.85 13.14 -19.76
CA GLY A 54 -41.62 13.16 -21.01
C GLY A 54 -42.67 14.25 -21.00
N GLY A 55 -43.16 14.67 -22.22
CA GLY A 55 -44.34 15.51 -22.37
C GLY A 55 -45.62 14.73 -22.01
N LEU A 56 -46.78 15.41 -22.18
CA LEU A 56 -48.10 14.81 -21.88
C LEU A 56 -48.35 13.50 -22.65
N ILE A 57 -47.84 13.46 -23.88
CA ILE A 57 -47.79 12.26 -24.72
C ILE A 57 -46.32 12.00 -25.05
N GLY A 58 -45.67 11.19 -24.20
CA GLY A 58 -44.25 10.85 -24.28
C GLY A 58 -43.78 10.02 -23.11
N VAL A 59 -42.67 9.42 -23.22
CA VAL A 59 -42.03 8.65 -22.12
C VAL A 59 -40.90 9.47 -21.46
N GLY A 60 -40.74 9.30 -20.18
CA GLY A 60 -39.61 9.88 -19.49
C GLY A 60 -38.28 9.30 -20.00
N GLY A 61 -37.22 10.07 -19.94
CA GLY A 61 -35.87 9.63 -20.30
C GLY A 61 -35.32 8.59 -19.33
N HIS A 62 -34.48 7.74 -19.80
CA HIS A 62 -33.72 6.82 -18.94
C HIS A 62 -32.77 7.59 -18.02
N GLY A 63 -32.56 7.09 -16.82
CA GLY A 63 -31.47 7.56 -15.99
C GLY A 63 -30.12 7.21 -16.63
N GLY A 64 -29.09 8.03 -16.39
CA GLY A 64 -27.74 7.75 -16.81
C GLY A 64 -27.12 6.60 -16.02
N ASP A 65 -26.17 5.92 -16.62
CA ASP A 65 -25.40 4.90 -15.93
C ASP A 65 -24.50 5.53 -14.85
N GLY A 66 -24.25 4.81 -13.78
CA GLY A 66 -23.24 5.19 -12.80
C GLY A 66 -21.82 5.14 -13.38
N GLY A 67 -20.94 5.98 -12.87
CA GLY A 67 -19.53 5.95 -13.24
C GLY A 67 -18.80 4.71 -12.67
N THR A 68 -17.72 4.32 -13.31
CA THR A 68 -16.87 3.25 -12.79
C THR A 68 -16.09 3.71 -11.56
N GLY A 69 -15.90 2.83 -10.58
CA GLY A 69 -14.98 3.10 -9.48
C GLY A 69 -13.53 3.21 -9.97
N GLY A 70 -12.71 4.01 -9.28
CA GLY A 70 -11.28 4.12 -9.55
C GLY A 70 -10.53 2.83 -9.18
N THR A 71 -9.44 2.56 -9.89
CA THR A 71 -8.57 1.43 -9.55
C THR A 71 -7.86 1.67 -8.22
N GLY A 72 -7.70 0.63 -7.39
CA GLY A 72 -6.88 0.69 -6.18
C GLY A 72 -5.39 0.89 -6.51
N GLY A 73 -4.63 1.39 -5.56
CA GLY A 73 -3.17 1.49 -5.69
C GLY A 73 -2.49 0.12 -5.76
N ALA A 74 -1.22 0.09 -6.08
CA ALA A 74 -0.44 -1.08 -6.53
C ALA A 74 -0.20 -2.23 -5.51
N VAL A 75 -0.99 -2.34 -4.45
CA VAL A 75 -0.89 -3.45 -3.49
C VAL A 75 -2.19 -4.21 -3.39
N SER A 76 -2.07 -5.51 -3.22
CA SER A 76 -3.19 -6.46 -3.13
C SER A 76 -4.21 -6.17 -2.00
N LEU A 77 -3.90 -5.29 -1.07
CA LEU A 77 -4.80 -4.84 -0.01
C LEU A 77 -5.52 -3.53 -0.35
N ALA A 78 -5.18 -2.84 -1.44
CA ALA A 78 -5.88 -1.65 -1.85
C ALA A 78 -7.25 -1.99 -2.41
N ARG A 79 -8.26 -1.43 -1.78
CA ARG A 79 -9.64 -1.62 -2.21
C ARG A 79 -9.91 -0.80 -3.48
N ALA A 80 -10.63 -1.37 -4.45
CA ALA A 80 -11.18 -0.62 -5.58
C ALA A 80 -12.28 0.33 -5.09
N GLY A 81 -12.48 1.42 -5.79
CA GLY A 81 -13.61 2.30 -5.60
C GLY A 81 -14.92 1.57 -5.93
N THR A 82 -16.00 1.95 -5.25
CA THR A 82 -17.31 1.37 -5.51
C THR A 82 -17.92 1.90 -6.81
N ALA A 83 -18.83 1.14 -7.39
CA ALA A 83 -19.61 1.58 -8.55
C ALA A 83 -20.51 2.75 -8.15
N GLY A 84 -20.70 3.68 -9.06
CA GLY A 84 -21.71 4.71 -8.92
C GLY A 84 -23.13 4.11 -8.95
N GLY A 85 -24.04 4.73 -8.21
CA GLY A 85 -25.46 4.34 -8.23
C GLY A 85 -26.11 4.61 -9.59
N ALA A 86 -27.19 3.89 -9.89
CA ALA A 86 -28.00 4.14 -11.06
C ALA A 86 -28.68 5.53 -10.95
N GLY A 87 -28.81 6.21 -12.08
CA GLY A 87 -29.63 7.42 -12.15
C GLY A 87 -31.10 7.12 -11.94
N GLY A 88 -31.80 7.98 -11.20
CA GLY A 88 -33.23 7.90 -11.03
C GLY A 88 -33.98 8.27 -12.34
N GLY A 89 -35.02 7.56 -12.66
CA GLY A 89 -35.96 7.98 -13.72
C GLY A 89 -37.09 8.83 -13.11
N PRO A 90 -37.64 9.82 -13.83
CA PRO A 90 -38.90 10.46 -13.45
C PRO A 90 -40.06 9.47 -13.64
N ALA A 91 -41.22 9.84 -13.18
CA ALA A 91 -42.43 9.03 -13.38
C ALA A 91 -42.59 8.68 -14.86
N GLY A 92 -42.58 7.41 -15.19
CA GLY A 92 -42.60 6.89 -16.55
C GLY A 92 -41.24 6.65 -17.23
N GLY A 93 -40.15 7.06 -16.63
CA GLY A 93 -38.79 6.74 -17.09
C GLY A 93 -38.17 5.53 -16.40
N ILE A 94 -37.28 4.84 -17.10
CA ILE A 94 -36.51 3.72 -16.53
C ILE A 94 -35.21 4.29 -15.97
N GLY A 95 -34.84 3.95 -14.74
CA GLY A 95 -33.55 4.30 -14.18
C GLY A 95 -32.39 3.67 -14.96
N GLY A 96 -31.27 4.37 -15.08
CA GLY A 96 -30.05 3.84 -15.67
C GLY A 96 -29.46 2.71 -14.84
N ALA A 97 -28.68 1.88 -15.49
CA ALA A 97 -27.91 0.83 -14.80
C ALA A 97 -26.88 1.44 -13.83
N GLY A 98 -26.63 0.76 -12.73
CA GLY A 98 -25.50 1.09 -11.86
C GLY A 98 -24.17 0.93 -12.60
N GLY A 99 -23.20 1.77 -12.30
CA GLY A 99 -21.86 1.70 -12.84
C GLY A 99 -21.13 0.43 -12.38
N VAL A 100 -20.18 -0.01 -13.17
CA VAL A 100 -19.31 -1.14 -12.82
C VAL A 100 -18.37 -0.74 -11.68
N GLY A 101 -18.22 -1.59 -10.67
CA GLY A 101 -17.20 -1.41 -9.64
C GLY A 101 -15.82 -1.34 -10.26
N GLY A 102 -14.96 -0.48 -9.70
CA GLY A 102 -13.56 -0.37 -10.10
C GLY A 102 -12.83 -1.69 -9.88
N ALA A 103 -11.84 -1.96 -10.72
CA ALA A 103 -10.96 -3.09 -10.51
C ALA A 103 -10.22 -2.95 -9.16
N GLY A 104 -10.06 -4.05 -8.45
CA GLY A 104 -9.15 -4.10 -7.32
C GLY A 104 -7.76 -3.66 -7.76
N GLY A 105 -6.95 -3.14 -6.82
CA GLY A 105 -5.54 -2.83 -7.11
C GLY A 105 -4.89 -4.06 -7.73
N ALA A 106 -4.08 -3.86 -8.75
CA ALA A 106 -3.27 -4.93 -9.28
C ALA A 106 -2.44 -5.54 -8.13
N ALA A 107 -2.36 -6.86 -8.07
CA ALA A 107 -1.38 -7.50 -7.23
C ALA A 107 -0.03 -6.83 -7.53
N GLY A 108 0.69 -6.38 -6.49
CA GLY A 108 1.94 -5.67 -6.68
C GLY A 108 2.84 -6.48 -7.61
N ALA A 109 3.45 -5.83 -8.58
CA ALA A 109 4.41 -6.51 -9.43
C ALA A 109 5.54 -7.05 -8.54
N VAL A 110 5.80 -8.36 -8.62
CA VAL A 110 6.91 -8.97 -7.89
C VAL A 110 8.16 -8.79 -8.73
N THR A 111 9.13 -8.04 -8.20
CA THR A 111 10.47 -7.95 -8.77
C THR A 111 11.43 -8.70 -7.85
N THR A 112 12.18 -9.65 -8.40
CA THR A 112 13.17 -10.39 -7.63
C THR A 112 14.54 -9.71 -7.78
N ILE A 113 15.14 -9.37 -6.64
CA ILE A 113 16.52 -8.88 -6.59
C ILE A 113 17.41 -10.10 -6.37
N THR A 114 18.37 -10.30 -7.29
CA THR A 114 19.39 -11.36 -7.19
C THR A 114 20.77 -10.73 -7.06
N HIS A 115 21.57 -11.18 -6.09
CA HIS A 115 22.94 -10.69 -5.92
C HIS A 115 23.80 -11.75 -5.24
N ALA A 116 25.10 -11.77 -5.54
CA ALA A 116 26.03 -12.74 -4.99
C ALA A 116 26.26 -12.62 -3.47
N SER A 117 25.92 -11.46 -2.87
CA SER A 117 25.99 -11.27 -1.42
C SER A 117 24.84 -11.94 -0.65
N PHE A 118 23.77 -12.34 -1.32
CA PHE A 118 22.67 -13.05 -0.67
C PHE A 118 23.07 -14.51 -0.43
N ASN A 119 23.22 -14.85 0.82
CA ASN A 119 23.53 -16.21 1.25
C ASN A 119 22.72 -16.51 2.51
N ASP A 120 21.67 -17.30 2.36
CA ASP A 120 20.67 -17.59 3.37
C ASP A 120 20.06 -16.27 3.95
N PRO A 121 19.42 -15.43 3.10
CA PRO A 121 18.83 -14.19 3.54
C PRO A 121 17.67 -14.45 4.50
N HIS A 122 17.66 -13.80 5.67
CA HIS A 122 16.74 -14.10 6.75
C HIS A 122 15.83 -12.93 7.13
N GLY A 123 16.39 -11.78 7.50
CA GLY A 123 15.66 -10.59 7.92
C GLY A 123 15.78 -9.45 6.91
N VAL A 124 14.76 -8.61 6.84
CA VAL A 124 14.76 -7.39 6.02
C VAL A 124 14.17 -6.23 6.79
N ALA A 125 14.79 -5.06 6.73
CA ALA A 125 14.28 -3.83 7.29
C ALA A 125 14.53 -2.65 6.35
N VAL A 126 13.58 -1.72 6.35
CA VAL A 126 13.64 -0.49 5.54
C VAL A 126 13.94 0.68 6.44
N ASN A 127 15.00 1.43 6.14
CA ASN A 127 15.25 2.72 6.79
C ASN A 127 14.38 3.78 6.10
N PRO A 128 13.43 4.43 6.80
CA PRO A 128 12.59 5.46 6.21
C PRO A 128 13.44 6.58 5.58
N GLY A 129 13.30 6.77 4.26
CA GLY A 129 14.10 7.74 3.49
C GLY A 129 15.55 7.32 3.20
N GLY A 130 15.92 6.06 3.49
CA GLY A 130 17.28 5.52 3.29
C GLY A 130 17.28 4.12 2.71
N ASN A 131 18.36 3.39 2.95
CA ASN A 131 18.60 2.06 2.41
C ASN A 131 17.73 0.96 3.03
N ILE A 132 17.65 -0.17 2.34
CA ILE A 132 17.09 -1.43 2.85
C ILE A 132 18.25 -2.33 3.30
N TYR A 133 18.08 -2.98 4.44
CA TYR A 133 19.07 -3.88 5.04
C TYR A 133 18.54 -5.31 5.02
N VAL A 134 19.36 -6.25 4.52
CA VAL A 134 19.02 -7.69 4.47
C VAL A 134 20.12 -8.47 5.17
N THR A 135 19.76 -9.21 6.21
CA THR A 135 20.68 -10.10 6.91
C THR A 135 20.93 -11.37 6.11
N ASN A 136 22.18 -11.80 5.99
CA ASN A 136 22.59 -13.02 5.32
C ASN A 136 23.24 -13.96 6.35
N GLN A 137 22.47 -14.90 6.87
CA GLN A 137 22.91 -15.78 7.95
C GLN A 137 24.08 -16.66 7.53
N GLY A 138 24.05 -17.18 6.30
CA GLY A 138 25.09 -18.08 5.79
C GLY A 138 26.44 -17.43 5.47
N SER A 139 26.50 -16.09 5.40
CA SER A 139 27.77 -15.36 5.12
C SER A 139 28.21 -14.40 6.21
N ASN A 140 27.45 -14.28 7.31
CA ASN A 140 27.73 -13.34 8.40
C ASN A 140 27.80 -11.89 7.90
N THR A 141 26.90 -11.51 7.01
CA THR A 141 26.87 -10.16 6.42
C THR A 141 25.48 -9.57 6.42
N VAL A 142 25.41 -8.23 6.28
CA VAL A 142 24.19 -7.50 6.00
C VAL A 142 24.35 -6.81 4.65
N SER A 143 23.49 -7.14 3.69
CA SER A 143 23.45 -6.47 2.40
C SER A 143 22.70 -5.15 2.50
N VAL A 144 23.21 -4.13 1.82
CA VAL A 144 22.61 -2.79 1.72
C VAL A 144 22.02 -2.62 0.32
N ILE A 145 20.76 -2.27 0.23
CA ILE A 145 20.02 -2.12 -1.04
C ILE A 145 19.52 -0.68 -1.16
N ASP A 146 19.74 -0.08 -2.32
CA ASP A 146 19.13 1.19 -2.70
C ASP A 146 17.65 0.96 -3.09
N PRO A 147 16.68 1.58 -2.40
CA PRO A 147 15.26 1.37 -2.67
C PRO A 147 14.77 2.02 -3.97
N VAL A 148 15.53 2.95 -4.56
CA VAL A 148 15.16 3.61 -5.83
C VAL A 148 15.49 2.71 -7.02
N THR A 149 16.68 2.11 -7.00
CA THR A 149 17.18 1.25 -8.09
C THR A 149 16.92 -0.23 -7.85
N ASN A 150 16.58 -0.61 -6.61
CA ASN A 150 16.49 -2.01 -6.16
C ASN A 150 17.79 -2.80 -6.43
N THR A 151 18.94 -2.15 -6.27
CA THR A 151 20.24 -2.79 -6.43
C THR A 151 21.01 -2.86 -5.11
N VAL A 152 21.79 -3.93 -4.93
CA VAL A 152 22.70 -4.04 -3.78
C VAL A 152 23.87 -3.07 -4.00
N THR A 153 24.06 -2.15 -3.06
CA THR A 153 25.11 -1.12 -3.10
C THR A 153 26.27 -1.42 -2.17
N GLY A 154 26.11 -2.34 -1.23
CA GLY A 154 27.14 -2.69 -0.28
C GLY A 154 26.82 -3.97 0.51
N SER A 155 27.83 -4.44 1.21
CA SER A 155 27.74 -5.56 2.15
C SER A 155 28.56 -5.22 3.40
N ILE A 156 27.95 -5.35 4.56
CA ILE A 156 28.54 -5.06 5.87
C ILE A 156 28.88 -6.40 6.53
N THR A 157 30.12 -6.58 6.96
CA THR A 157 30.47 -7.73 7.80
C THR A 157 29.90 -7.51 9.19
N ASP A 158 29.19 -8.51 9.70
CA ASP A 158 28.50 -8.45 10.99
C ASP A 158 28.90 -9.61 11.90
N GLY A 159 28.20 -9.79 13.01
CA GLY A 159 28.40 -10.92 13.93
C GLY A 159 28.05 -12.28 13.31
N ASN A 160 28.13 -13.34 14.11
CA ASN A 160 27.85 -14.69 13.61
C ASN A 160 26.35 -14.99 13.56
N GLY A 161 25.88 -15.43 12.40
CA GLY A 161 24.50 -15.81 12.17
C GLY A 161 23.52 -14.64 12.25
N PRO A 162 23.71 -13.52 11.50
CA PRO A 162 22.76 -12.40 11.52
C PRO A 162 21.38 -12.88 11.05
N SER A 163 20.37 -12.62 11.89
CA SER A 163 19.00 -13.14 11.72
C SER A 163 17.98 -12.00 11.57
N GLY A 164 17.49 -11.45 12.67
CA GLY A 164 16.57 -10.32 12.65
C GLY A 164 17.25 -8.98 12.41
N VAL A 165 16.54 -8.04 11.80
CA VAL A 165 17.01 -6.67 11.62
C VAL A 165 15.86 -5.69 11.82
N ALA A 166 16.12 -4.57 12.51
CA ALA A 166 15.16 -3.48 12.69
C ALA A 166 15.87 -2.12 12.66
N VAL A 167 15.15 -1.11 12.21
CA VAL A 167 15.62 0.29 12.17
C VAL A 167 14.91 1.08 13.26
N SER A 168 15.67 1.84 14.04
CA SER A 168 15.10 2.77 15.01
C SER A 168 14.61 4.04 14.31
N PRO A 169 13.32 4.36 14.38
CA PRO A 169 12.82 5.63 13.83
C PRO A 169 13.23 6.84 14.69
N VAL A 170 13.74 6.60 15.90
CA VAL A 170 14.18 7.67 16.81
C VAL A 170 15.63 8.08 16.52
N THR A 171 16.52 7.09 16.35
CA THR A 171 17.96 7.33 16.17
C THR A 171 18.44 7.11 14.73
N GLY A 172 17.65 6.45 13.90
CA GLY A 172 18.06 5.99 12.57
C GLY A 172 18.96 4.75 12.59
N LEU A 173 19.48 4.32 13.74
CA LEU A 173 20.38 3.18 13.84
C LEU A 173 19.70 1.85 13.47
N VAL A 174 20.47 0.93 12.93
CA VAL A 174 20.02 -0.41 12.54
C VAL A 174 20.53 -1.43 13.54
N PHE A 175 19.62 -2.23 14.08
CA PHE A 175 19.89 -3.28 15.06
C PHE A 175 19.79 -4.65 14.38
N VAL A 176 20.82 -5.48 14.54
CA VAL A 176 20.89 -6.82 13.94
C VAL A 176 21.12 -7.86 15.02
N THR A 177 20.26 -8.85 15.11
CA THR A 177 20.45 -10.00 16.01
C THR A 177 21.41 -11.00 15.40
N ASN A 178 22.38 -11.46 16.16
CA ASN A 178 23.37 -12.46 15.77
C ASN A 178 23.09 -13.76 16.50
N PHE A 179 22.41 -14.68 15.83
CA PHE A 179 21.88 -15.93 16.39
C PHE A 179 22.96 -16.78 17.04
N ASP A 180 24.11 -16.98 16.37
CA ASP A 180 25.16 -17.87 16.83
C ASP A 180 26.10 -17.23 17.88
N SER A 181 26.17 -15.90 17.94
CA SER A 181 27.01 -15.19 18.92
C SER A 181 26.26 -14.64 20.13
N ASN A 182 24.93 -14.78 20.18
CA ASN A 182 24.09 -14.28 21.27
C ASN A 182 24.25 -12.76 21.52
N THR A 183 24.37 -12.00 20.44
CA THR A 183 24.56 -10.56 20.49
C THR A 183 23.62 -9.79 19.58
N VAL A 184 23.56 -8.49 19.77
CA VAL A 184 22.99 -7.52 18.84
C VAL A 184 24.10 -6.59 18.37
N SER A 185 24.26 -6.46 17.06
CA SER A 185 25.11 -5.43 16.45
C SER A 185 24.30 -4.17 16.16
N VAL A 186 24.96 -3.02 16.20
CA VAL A 186 24.41 -1.73 15.83
C VAL A 186 25.12 -1.21 14.59
N ILE A 187 24.39 -0.88 13.53
CA ILE A 187 24.92 -0.34 12.30
C ILE A 187 24.52 1.13 12.19
N ASP A 188 25.48 1.99 11.88
CA ASP A 188 25.25 3.37 11.50
C ASP A 188 24.90 3.45 10.00
N PRO A 189 23.69 3.87 9.63
CA PRO A 189 23.27 3.93 8.23
C PRO A 189 23.96 5.03 7.42
N THR A 190 24.62 5.98 8.06
CA THR A 190 25.35 7.05 7.36
C THR A 190 26.69 6.57 6.80
N THR A 191 27.31 5.66 7.52
CA THR A 191 28.61 5.06 7.13
C THR A 191 28.46 3.64 6.60
N ASN A 192 27.32 2.99 6.84
CA ASN A 192 27.08 1.56 6.60
C ASN A 192 28.15 0.67 7.27
N THR A 193 28.47 0.95 8.51
CA THR A 193 29.41 0.18 9.31
C THR A 193 28.84 -0.18 10.68
N VAL A 194 29.28 -1.32 11.22
CA VAL A 194 28.97 -1.67 12.61
C VAL A 194 29.66 -0.67 13.54
N THR A 195 28.91 -0.12 14.48
CA THR A 195 29.38 0.87 15.46
C THR A 195 29.27 0.32 16.88
N GLY A 196 30.20 0.69 17.72
CA GLY A 196 30.27 0.23 19.12
C GLY A 196 30.62 -1.26 19.26
N SER A 197 30.53 -1.76 20.50
CA SER A 197 30.72 -3.18 20.79
C SER A 197 29.39 -3.93 20.66
N PRO A 198 29.42 -5.21 20.26
CA PRO A 198 28.19 -6.02 20.24
C PRO A 198 27.55 -6.08 21.61
N ILE A 199 26.23 -5.94 21.66
CA ILE A 199 25.43 -5.97 22.88
C ILE A 199 25.07 -7.43 23.19
N THR A 200 25.47 -7.95 24.33
CA THR A 200 25.11 -9.31 24.75
C THR A 200 23.64 -9.38 25.14
N VAL A 201 22.93 -10.38 24.61
CA VAL A 201 21.51 -10.67 24.90
C VAL A 201 21.35 -12.13 25.31
N GLY A 202 20.11 -12.64 25.31
CA GLY A 202 19.88 -14.06 25.61
C GLY A 202 20.31 -15.00 24.48
N THR A 203 20.04 -16.30 24.67
CA THR A 203 20.51 -17.36 23.76
C THR A 203 19.71 -17.44 22.47
N ALA A 204 20.41 -17.51 21.35
CA ALA A 204 19.87 -17.61 20.00
C ALA A 204 18.85 -16.50 19.68
N PRO A 205 19.28 -15.22 19.68
CA PRO A 205 18.39 -14.11 19.36
C PRO A 205 17.95 -14.17 17.89
N THR A 206 16.63 -14.00 17.64
CA THR A 206 16.04 -14.10 16.31
C THR A 206 15.34 -12.83 15.88
N GLY A 207 14.25 -12.46 16.57
CA GLY A 207 13.47 -11.28 16.25
C GLY A 207 13.98 -10.05 16.97
N VAL A 208 13.88 -8.89 16.33
CA VAL A 208 14.18 -7.58 16.93
C VAL A 208 13.12 -6.56 16.50
N ALA A 209 12.70 -5.72 17.43
CA ALA A 209 11.79 -4.62 17.18
C ALA A 209 12.20 -3.40 18.02
N VAL A 210 11.94 -2.21 17.49
CA VAL A 210 12.23 -0.95 18.18
C VAL A 210 10.91 -0.26 18.52
N ASN A 211 10.78 0.18 19.78
CA ASN A 211 9.66 1.03 20.18
C ASN A 211 9.83 2.42 19.54
N PRO A 212 8.88 2.86 18.69
CA PRO A 212 9.03 4.11 17.97
C PRO A 212 8.91 5.36 18.84
N VAL A 213 8.46 5.21 20.08
CA VAL A 213 8.28 6.32 21.02
C VAL A 213 9.44 6.43 22.00
N THR A 214 9.88 5.30 22.59
CA THR A 214 10.93 5.29 23.62
C THR A 214 12.32 5.02 23.05
N GLY A 215 12.41 4.40 21.88
CA GLY A 215 13.67 3.96 21.30
C GLY A 215 14.20 2.63 21.86
N GLU A 216 13.52 2.06 22.83
CA GLU A 216 13.89 0.75 23.41
C GLU A 216 13.84 -0.35 22.35
N VAL A 217 14.82 -1.25 22.40
CA VAL A 217 14.93 -2.37 21.47
C VAL A 217 14.58 -3.68 22.18
N TYR A 218 13.65 -4.40 21.62
CA TYR A 218 13.17 -5.69 22.14
C TYR A 218 13.70 -6.82 21.26
N VAL A 219 14.30 -7.82 21.88
CA VAL A 219 14.95 -8.95 21.21
C VAL A 219 14.40 -10.27 21.75
N THR A 220 13.84 -11.10 20.86
CA THR A 220 13.41 -12.44 21.24
C THR A 220 14.60 -13.40 21.22
N ASN A 221 14.82 -14.13 22.33
CA ASN A 221 15.88 -15.11 22.48
C ASN A 221 15.27 -16.52 22.38
N PHE A 222 15.33 -17.08 21.17
CA PHE A 222 14.62 -18.31 20.78
C PHE A 222 14.95 -19.50 21.68
N ALA A 223 16.23 -19.77 21.92
CA ALA A 223 16.66 -20.92 22.74
C ALA A 223 16.69 -20.60 24.24
N GLY A 224 16.51 -19.33 24.61
CA GLY A 224 16.49 -18.91 26.02
C GLY A 224 15.09 -18.72 26.58
N ASP A 225 14.03 -18.87 25.79
CA ASP A 225 12.63 -18.61 26.17
C ASP A 225 12.44 -17.23 26.85
N THR A 226 13.19 -16.20 26.41
CA THR A 226 13.21 -14.88 27.02
C THR A 226 13.11 -13.76 25.99
N VAL A 227 12.85 -12.57 26.47
CA VAL A 227 12.98 -11.31 25.71
C VAL A 227 13.99 -10.42 26.41
N SER A 228 15.01 -9.95 25.67
CA SER A 228 15.93 -8.92 26.15
C SER A 228 15.42 -7.54 25.77
N VAL A 229 15.62 -6.56 26.64
CA VAL A 229 15.33 -5.14 26.39
C VAL A 229 16.63 -4.36 26.45
N ILE A 230 16.91 -3.58 25.42
CA ILE A 230 18.06 -2.68 25.32
C ILE A 230 17.52 -1.26 25.38
N SER A 231 17.96 -0.49 26.36
CA SER A 231 17.55 0.91 26.62
C SER A 231 18.72 1.87 26.39
#